data_825c0d0506b3b40c98fbf255848efe2a
#
_entry.id   825c0d0506b3b40c98fbf255848efe2a
#
_cell.length_a   1.000
_cell.length_b   1.000
_cell.length_c   1.000
_cell.angle_alpha   90.00
_cell.angle_beta   90.00
_cell.angle_gamma   90.00
#
_symmetry.space_group_name_H-M   'P 1'
#
loop_
_entity.id
_entity.type
_entity.pdbx_description
1 polymer ?
#
loop_
_entity_poly.entity_id
_entity_poly.type
_entity_poly.pdbx_seq_one_letter_code
_entity_poly.pdbx_strand_id
1 'polypeptide(L)'
;MDTNGSSTEPSPKWAGIHHLALVTDDMDATVRFYHGVLGAELVATIGNEAFRHYFFRLGDGQTVAFFEYRDQPVEHFAKPAGIPDVRASQFDHLSLGLADESALEDLRERLAAHGCEVTEVVDHDIMRSIYFTDPNGIALEASWWTLDATAVAADHSNGRLFGDEDPVPAVAEIAEGGLRSTPDTRLVDEPTPASTR
;
A
#
# COMPACT_ATOMS: atom_id res chain seq x y z
N MET A 1 -39.35 6.42 28.31
CA MET A 1 -39.36 5.61 27.05
C MET A 1 -38.34 6.28 26.11
N ASP A 2 -37.09 5.94 26.28
CA ASP A 2 -36.01 6.50 25.47
C ASP A 2 -35.70 5.47 24.39
N THR A 3 -36.13 5.75 23.16
CA THR A 3 -35.77 5.01 21.98
C THR A 3 -34.46 5.53 21.48
N ASN A 4 -33.37 5.04 22.04
CA ASN A 4 -32.03 5.27 21.49
C ASN A 4 -31.85 4.33 20.29
N GLY A 5 -32.39 4.72 19.15
CA GLY A 5 -32.17 4.08 17.88
C GLY A 5 -30.74 4.42 17.41
N SER A 6 -29.79 3.53 17.67
CA SER A 6 -28.49 3.55 16.97
C SER A 6 -28.78 3.35 15.49
N SER A 7 -28.87 4.43 14.74
CA SER A 7 -28.87 4.38 13.28
C SER A 7 -27.45 4.08 12.82
N THR A 8 -27.09 2.81 12.71
CA THR A 8 -25.89 2.43 11.97
C THR A 8 -26.14 2.77 10.52
N GLU A 9 -25.58 3.88 10.05
CA GLU A 9 -25.58 4.17 8.64
C GLU A 9 -24.92 3.01 7.87
N PRO A 10 -25.49 2.59 6.73
CA PRO A 10 -24.90 1.50 5.95
C PRO A 10 -23.51 1.88 5.49
N SER A 11 -22.52 1.00 5.72
CA SER A 11 -21.15 1.19 5.24
C SER A 11 -21.11 1.36 3.72
N PRO A 12 -20.24 2.21 3.18
CA PRO A 12 -19.98 2.29 1.74
C PRO A 12 -19.65 0.91 1.17
N LYS A 13 -20.04 0.67 -0.08
CA LYS A 13 -19.71 -0.58 -0.79
C LYS A 13 -18.30 -0.49 -1.36
N TRP A 14 -17.31 -0.72 -0.52
CA TRP A 14 -15.92 -0.74 -0.93
C TRP A 14 -15.63 -1.90 -1.90
N ALA A 15 -14.81 -1.63 -2.93
CA ALA A 15 -14.35 -2.61 -3.91
C ALA A 15 -12.81 -2.82 -3.84
N GLY A 16 -12.19 -2.44 -2.73
CA GLY A 16 -10.74 -2.48 -2.55
C GLY A 16 -10.04 -1.18 -2.98
N ILE A 17 -8.74 -1.27 -3.22
CA ILE A 17 -7.94 -0.14 -3.71
C ILE A 17 -8.07 -0.08 -5.24
N HIS A 18 -8.55 1.05 -5.79
CA HIS A 18 -8.59 1.23 -7.24
C HIS A 18 -7.18 1.34 -7.83
N HIS A 19 -6.38 2.27 -7.32
CA HIS A 19 -4.96 2.36 -7.62
C HIS A 19 -4.20 3.12 -6.50
N LEU A 20 -2.93 2.75 -6.34
CA LEU A 20 -1.95 3.55 -5.62
C LEU A 20 -1.10 4.28 -6.65
N ALA A 21 -1.04 5.61 -6.58
CA ALA A 21 -0.20 6.41 -7.47
C ALA A 21 1.12 6.77 -6.79
N LEU A 22 2.21 6.46 -7.44
CA LEU A 22 3.59 6.71 -7.03
C LEU A 22 4.28 7.61 -8.07
N VAL A 23 5.51 8.01 -7.83
CA VAL A 23 6.28 8.88 -8.73
C VAL A 23 7.57 8.18 -9.14
N THR A 24 7.95 8.37 -10.41
CA THR A 24 9.22 7.90 -10.98
C THR A 24 9.85 9.00 -11.83
N ASP A 25 11.14 8.98 -12.04
CA ASP A 25 11.84 9.79 -13.06
C ASP A 25 12.37 8.93 -14.23
N ASP A 26 12.16 7.59 -14.16
CA ASP A 26 12.48 6.65 -15.23
C ASP A 26 11.32 5.65 -15.45
N MET A 27 10.37 6.05 -16.28
CA MET A 27 9.22 5.20 -16.63
C MET A 27 9.63 3.95 -17.40
N ASP A 28 10.72 3.97 -18.19
CA ASP A 28 11.18 2.78 -18.92
C ASP A 28 11.70 1.71 -17.94
N ALA A 29 12.54 2.09 -16.97
CA ALA A 29 12.99 1.19 -15.91
C ALA A 29 11.81 0.67 -15.07
N THR A 30 10.85 1.53 -14.75
CA THR A 30 9.63 1.17 -14.01
C THR A 30 8.80 0.13 -14.77
N VAL A 31 8.59 0.32 -16.09
CA VAL A 31 7.87 -0.67 -16.93
C VAL A 31 8.63 -2.00 -16.97
N ARG A 32 9.94 -1.99 -17.14
CA ARG A 32 10.76 -3.20 -17.17
C ARG A 32 10.67 -3.97 -15.86
N PHE A 33 10.64 -3.27 -14.73
CA PHE A 33 10.53 -3.92 -13.43
C PHE A 33 9.10 -4.45 -13.18
N TYR A 34 8.09 -3.60 -13.21
CA TYR A 34 6.72 -4.00 -12.87
C TYR A 34 6.14 -5.00 -13.86
N HIS A 35 6.29 -4.77 -15.16
CA HIS A 35 5.82 -5.70 -16.18
C HIS A 35 6.80 -6.88 -16.39
N GLY A 36 8.09 -6.60 -16.48
CA GLY A 36 9.11 -7.60 -16.80
C GLY A 36 9.45 -8.52 -15.62
N VAL A 37 9.80 -7.95 -14.47
CA VAL A 37 10.24 -8.71 -13.29
C VAL A 37 9.06 -9.22 -12.48
N LEU A 38 8.13 -8.34 -12.05
CA LEU A 38 6.99 -8.73 -11.23
C LEU A 38 5.88 -9.42 -12.03
N GLY A 39 5.86 -9.29 -13.36
CA GLY A 39 4.81 -9.87 -14.20
C GLY A 39 3.47 -9.14 -14.10
N ALA A 40 3.44 -7.95 -13.52
CA ALA A 40 2.25 -7.10 -13.46
C ALA A 40 1.92 -6.56 -14.87
N GLU A 41 0.73 -6.85 -15.38
CA GLU A 41 0.35 -6.44 -16.72
C GLU A 41 0.21 -4.91 -16.82
N LEU A 42 0.91 -4.29 -17.79
CA LEU A 42 0.68 -2.88 -18.13
C LEU A 42 -0.69 -2.77 -18.81
N VAL A 43 -1.68 -2.17 -18.13
CA VAL A 43 -3.08 -2.14 -18.58
C VAL A 43 -3.55 -0.79 -19.11
N ALA A 44 -2.84 0.30 -18.77
CA ALA A 44 -3.17 1.62 -19.31
C ALA A 44 -1.94 2.53 -19.31
N THR A 45 -1.89 3.42 -20.31
CA THR A 45 -0.91 4.50 -20.41
C THR A 45 -1.65 5.79 -20.75
N ILE A 46 -1.40 6.83 -19.96
CA ILE A 46 -1.91 8.17 -20.18
C ILE A 46 -0.69 9.09 -20.27
N GLY A 47 -0.69 10.05 -21.16
CA GLY A 47 0.43 10.97 -21.24
C GLY A 47 0.14 12.19 -22.12
N ASN A 48 0.93 13.23 -21.89
CA ASN A 48 0.97 14.45 -22.67
C ASN A 48 2.40 15.06 -22.61
N GLU A 49 2.54 16.31 -22.98
CA GLU A 49 3.85 17.00 -22.97
C GLU A 49 4.41 17.19 -21.52
N ALA A 50 3.54 17.19 -20.50
CA ALA A 50 3.95 17.47 -19.12
C ALA A 50 4.25 16.20 -18.32
N PHE A 51 3.54 15.09 -18.54
CA PHE A 51 3.68 13.87 -17.77
C PHE A 51 3.35 12.60 -18.53
N ARG A 52 3.76 11.45 -17.96
CA ARG A 52 3.25 10.11 -18.25
C ARG A 52 2.60 9.57 -16.97
N HIS A 53 1.53 8.76 -17.12
CA HIS A 53 0.87 8.07 -16.02
C HIS A 53 0.47 6.66 -16.47
N TYR A 54 1.17 5.66 -15.97
CA TYR A 54 1.07 4.26 -16.40
C TYR A 54 0.55 3.39 -15.28
N PHE A 55 -0.27 2.38 -15.63
CA PHE A 55 -1.00 1.53 -14.69
C PHE A 55 -0.64 0.06 -14.87
N PHE A 56 -0.26 -0.61 -13.79
CA PHE A 56 0.09 -2.02 -13.76
C PHE A 56 -0.92 -2.78 -12.90
N ARG A 57 -1.51 -3.87 -13.45
CA ARG A 57 -2.50 -4.69 -12.76
C ARG A 57 -1.84 -5.55 -11.68
N LEU A 58 -2.36 -5.50 -10.44
CA LEU A 58 -1.96 -6.34 -9.31
C LEU A 58 -2.99 -7.43 -9.01
N GLY A 59 -4.26 -7.15 -9.25
CA GLY A 59 -5.38 -8.05 -8.99
C GLY A 59 -6.65 -7.57 -9.67
N ASP A 60 -7.78 -8.19 -9.38
CA ASP A 60 -9.06 -7.83 -9.97
C ASP A 60 -9.46 -6.41 -9.56
N GLY A 61 -9.44 -5.49 -10.55
CA GLY A 61 -9.81 -4.08 -10.35
C GLY A 61 -8.78 -3.25 -9.59
N GLN A 62 -7.60 -3.79 -9.26
CA GLN A 62 -6.57 -3.09 -8.48
C GLN A 62 -5.31 -2.87 -9.31
N THR A 63 -4.75 -1.67 -9.23
CA THR A 63 -3.50 -1.32 -9.94
C THR A 63 -2.55 -0.55 -9.04
N VAL A 64 -1.25 -0.63 -9.33
CA VAL A 64 -0.27 0.38 -8.98
C VAL A 64 -0.05 1.26 -10.20
N ALA A 65 0.11 2.55 -10.00
CA ALA A 65 0.31 3.51 -11.08
C ALA A 65 1.51 4.42 -10.80
N PHE A 66 2.14 4.90 -11.86
CA PHE A 66 3.30 5.78 -11.75
C PHE A 66 3.10 7.03 -12.58
N PHE A 67 3.42 8.18 -11.98
CA PHE A 67 3.62 9.44 -12.69
C PHE A 67 5.11 9.67 -12.94
N GLU A 68 5.45 10.05 -14.16
CA GLU A 68 6.73 10.66 -14.52
C GLU A 68 6.44 12.08 -14.99
N TYR A 69 6.92 13.08 -14.26
CA TYR A 69 6.82 14.50 -14.64
C TYR A 69 8.07 14.89 -15.44
N ARG A 70 7.91 15.36 -16.69
CA ARG A 70 9.03 15.50 -17.65
C ARG A 70 10.12 16.49 -17.23
N ASP A 71 9.77 17.53 -16.51
CA ASP A 71 10.69 18.61 -16.12
C ASP A 71 10.89 18.69 -14.58
N GLN A 72 10.53 17.63 -13.84
CA GLN A 72 10.63 17.62 -12.39
C GLN A 72 11.34 16.34 -11.94
N PRO A 73 12.67 16.42 -11.70
CA PRO A 73 13.41 15.29 -11.17
C PRO A 73 12.91 14.93 -9.76
N VAL A 74 12.84 13.63 -9.49
CA VAL A 74 12.49 13.10 -8.18
C VAL A 74 13.77 12.82 -7.40
N GLU A 75 13.84 13.26 -6.15
CA GLU A 75 14.91 12.85 -5.26
C GLU A 75 14.66 11.40 -4.83
N HIS A 76 15.45 10.49 -5.37
CA HIS A 76 15.38 9.08 -4.99
C HIS A 76 16.08 8.82 -3.66
N PHE A 77 15.47 8.04 -2.81
CA PHE A 77 16.12 7.47 -1.64
C PHE A 77 15.49 6.12 -1.30
N ALA A 78 16.32 5.16 -0.92
CA ALA A 78 15.85 3.90 -0.43
C ALA A 78 15.53 4.00 1.07
N LYS A 79 14.32 3.61 1.44
CA LYS A 79 13.90 3.43 2.84
C LYS A 79 13.48 1.97 3.02
N PRO A 80 14.17 1.20 3.87
CA PRO A 80 13.71 -0.16 4.17
C PRO A 80 12.31 -0.16 4.77
N ALA A 81 11.52 -1.18 4.46
CA ALA A 81 10.20 -1.37 5.06
C ALA A 81 10.31 -1.49 6.59
N GLY A 82 9.37 -0.89 7.31
CA GLY A 82 9.32 -0.94 8.78
C GLY A 82 10.41 -0.15 9.52
N ILE A 83 11.31 0.55 8.80
CA ILE A 83 12.37 1.36 9.42
C ILE A 83 12.00 2.85 9.33
N PRO A 84 11.93 3.59 10.46
CA PRO A 84 11.72 5.03 10.43
C PRO A 84 12.78 5.77 9.61
N ASP A 85 12.41 6.79 8.86
CA ASP A 85 13.31 7.69 8.15
C ASP A 85 13.19 9.12 8.71
N VAL A 86 14.31 9.86 8.69
CA VAL A 86 14.34 11.26 9.17
C VAL A 86 13.64 12.22 8.22
N ARG A 87 13.45 11.83 6.96
CA ARG A 87 12.68 12.59 5.98
C ARG A 87 11.20 12.39 6.25
N ALA A 88 10.41 13.46 6.21
CA ALA A 88 8.98 13.39 6.40
C ALA A 88 8.36 12.48 5.32
N SER A 89 7.72 11.39 5.73
CA SER A 89 7.01 10.47 4.86
C SER A 89 5.82 9.89 5.58
N GLN A 90 4.66 9.92 4.93
CA GLN A 90 3.44 9.24 5.39
C GLN A 90 3.28 7.86 4.73
N PHE A 91 4.25 7.45 3.93
CA PHE A 91 4.30 6.18 3.24
C PHE A 91 5.44 5.32 3.80
N ASP A 92 5.16 4.09 4.21
CA ASP A 92 6.17 3.15 4.68
C ASP A 92 6.59 2.18 3.55
N HIS A 93 5.69 1.32 3.10
CA HIS A 93 5.90 0.38 2.01
C HIS A 93 4.57 0.01 1.34
N LEU A 94 4.64 -0.61 0.19
CA LEU A 94 3.51 -1.24 -0.49
C LEU A 94 3.64 -2.76 -0.35
N SER A 95 2.65 -3.39 0.30
CA SER A 95 2.55 -4.85 0.36
C SER A 95 1.65 -5.40 -0.74
N LEU A 96 2.15 -6.41 -1.46
CA LEU A 96 1.49 -7.12 -2.55
C LEU A 96 0.97 -8.46 -2.03
N GLY A 97 -0.34 -8.67 -2.09
CA GLY A 97 -0.96 -9.91 -1.62
C GLY A 97 -0.71 -11.08 -2.58
N LEU A 98 -0.26 -12.22 -2.04
CA LEU A 98 -0.10 -13.48 -2.75
C LEU A 98 -1.12 -14.51 -2.28
N ALA A 99 -1.38 -15.51 -3.10
CA ALA A 99 -2.42 -16.50 -2.85
C ALA A 99 -2.05 -17.49 -1.74
N ASP A 100 -0.77 -17.88 -1.68
CA ASP A 100 -0.27 -18.91 -0.78
C ASP A 100 1.26 -18.83 -0.60
N GLU A 101 1.81 -19.70 0.24
CA GLU A 101 3.24 -19.79 0.53
C GLU A 101 4.08 -20.16 -0.71
N SER A 102 3.57 -21.04 -1.58
CA SER A 102 4.27 -21.41 -2.81
C SER A 102 4.45 -20.21 -3.73
N ALA A 103 3.42 -19.35 -3.85
CA ALA A 103 3.50 -18.12 -4.64
C ALA A 103 4.53 -17.13 -4.06
N LEU A 104 4.71 -17.13 -2.73
CA LEU A 104 5.73 -16.29 -2.07
C LEU A 104 7.15 -16.78 -2.41
N GLU A 105 7.40 -18.08 -2.33
CA GLU A 105 8.71 -18.67 -2.68
C GLU A 105 9.00 -18.51 -4.19
N ASP A 106 8.03 -18.74 -5.05
CA ASP A 106 8.17 -18.58 -6.50
C ASP A 106 8.54 -17.13 -6.87
N LEU A 107 7.92 -16.13 -6.20
CA LEU A 107 8.27 -14.74 -6.40
C LEU A 107 9.66 -14.42 -5.89
N ARG A 108 10.06 -14.95 -4.73
CA ARG A 108 11.40 -14.77 -4.18
C ARG A 108 12.47 -15.30 -5.12
N GLU A 109 12.30 -16.52 -5.64
CA GLU A 109 13.20 -17.12 -6.63
C GLU A 109 13.25 -16.29 -7.93
N ARG A 110 12.11 -15.81 -8.40
CA ARG A 110 12.02 -14.96 -9.58
C ARG A 110 12.78 -13.65 -9.42
N LEU A 111 12.62 -12.95 -8.29
CA LEU A 111 13.34 -11.72 -7.98
C LEU A 111 14.86 -11.97 -7.98
N ALA A 112 15.31 -13.01 -7.30
CA ALA A 112 16.72 -13.41 -7.26
C ALA A 112 17.28 -13.73 -8.66
N ALA A 113 16.52 -14.46 -9.50
CA ALA A 113 16.91 -14.80 -10.85
C ALA A 113 17.05 -13.57 -11.78
N HIS A 114 16.33 -12.50 -11.49
CA HIS A 114 16.47 -11.21 -12.18
C HIS A 114 17.51 -10.28 -11.54
N GLY A 115 18.26 -10.75 -10.52
CA GLY A 115 19.30 -9.98 -9.86
C GLY A 115 18.78 -8.92 -8.88
N CYS A 116 17.53 -9.03 -8.46
CA CYS A 116 16.97 -8.17 -7.41
C CYS A 116 17.40 -8.68 -6.03
N GLU A 117 17.78 -7.76 -5.14
CA GLU A 117 17.98 -8.09 -3.73
C GLU A 117 16.61 -8.34 -3.07
N VAL A 118 16.48 -9.45 -2.35
CA VAL A 118 15.26 -9.86 -1.66
C VAL A 118 15.62 -10.56 -0.35
N THR A 119 14.82 -10.34 0.69
CA THR A 119 15.04 -10.99 1.99
C THR A 119 14.73 -12.48 1.96
N GLU A 120 15.19 -13.21 2.98
CA GLU A 120 14.57 -14.48 3.36
C GLU A 120 13.11 -14.23 3.79
N VAL A 121 12.33 -15.30 3.85
CA VAL A 121 10.94 -15.22 4.33
C VAL A 121 10.93 -14.82 5.80
N VAL A 122 10.20 -13.76 6.11
CA VAL A 122 9.98 -13.26 7.47
C VAL A 122 8.61 -13.73 7.94
N ASP A 123 8.56 -14.38 9.11
CA ASP A 123 7.33 -14.83 9.75
C ASP A 123 6.83 -13.77 10.75
N HIS A 124 5.64 -13.22 10.50
CA HIS A 124 4.96 -12.24 11.35
C HIS A 124 3.79 -12.88 12.14
N ASP A 125 3.80 -14.19 12.37
CA ASP A 125 2.76 -14.97 13.04
C ASP A 125 1.45 -15.07 12.23
N ILE A 126 0.86 -13.94 11.87
CA ILE A 126 -0.41 -13.89 11.11
C ILE A 126 -0.20 -13.82 9.60
N MET A 127 1.01 -13.51 9.14
CA MET A 127 1.40 -13.48 7.73
C MET A 127 2.88 -13.80 7.57
N ARG A 128 3.27 -14.23 6.36
CA ARG A 128 4.65 -14.39 5.94
C ARG A 128 4.95 -13.48 4.79
N SER A 129 6.15 -12.89 4.78
CA SER A 129 6.52 -11.80 3.88
C SER A 129 7.93 -11.93 3.36
N ILE A 130 8.17 -11.38 2.16
CA ILE A 130 9.49 -11.03 1.64
C ILE A 130 9.54 -9.54 1.34
N TYR A 131 10.73 -8.94 1.46
CA TYR A 131 10.95 -7.51 1.27
C TYR A 131 11.98 -7.27 0.19
N PHE A 132 11.73 -6.27 -0.65
CA PHE A 132 12.58 -5.85 -1.77
C PHE A 132 12.31 -4.39 -2.11
N THR A 133 13.03 -3.83 -3.08
CA THR A 133 12.81 -2.47 -3.57
C THR A 133 12.58 -2.48 -5.07
N ASP A 134 11.85 -1.48 -5.55
CA ASP A 134 11.75 -1.20 -6.99
C ASP A 134 12.94 -0.33 -7.47
N PRO A 135 13.08 -0.06 -8.78
CA PRO A 135 14.14 0.80 -9.31
C PRO A 135 14.11 2.25 -8.80
N ASN A 136 12.98 2.72 -8.27
CA ASN A 136 12.83 4.05 -7.70
C ASN A 136 13.20 4.12 -6.21
N GLY A 137 13.64 2.99 -5.61
CA GLY A 137 13.91 2.89 -4.17
C GLY A 137 12.67 2.75 -3.30
N ILE A 138 11.48 2.48 -3.90
CA ILE A 138 10.24 2.27 -3.15
C ILE A 138 10.31 0.92 -2.44
N ALA A 139 10.08 0.92 -1.13
CA ALA A 139 10.03 -0.30 -0.34
C ALA A 139 8.78 -1.10 -0.72
N LEU A 140 9.00 -2.34 -1.12
CA LEU A 140 7.97 -3.31 -1.47
C LEU A 140 8.02 -4.51 -0.52
N GLU A 141 6.85 -5.03 -0.24
CA GLU A 141 6.63 -6.29 0.46
C GLU A 141 5.76 -7.19 -0.41
N ALA A 142 5.95 -8.48 -0.37
CA ALA A 142 4.97 -9.45 -0.84
C ALA A 142 4.61 -10.37 0.31
N SER A 143 3.32 -10.60 0.53
CA SER A 143 2.81 -11.27 1.72
C SER A 143 1.68 -12.24 1.39
N TRP A 144 1.55 -13.29 2.21
CA TRP A 144 0.33 -14.09 2.27
C TRP A 144 -0.09 -14.31 3.73
N TRP A 145 -1.40 -14.42 3.95
CA TRP A 145 -1.95 -14.59 5.28
C TRP A 145 -1.84 -16.04 5.77
N THR A 146 -1.15 -16.27 6.89
CA THR A 146 -1.26 -17.52 7.65
C THR A 146 -2.53 -17.55 8.50
N LEU A 147 -3.03 -16.36 8.90
CA LEU A 147 -4.32 -16.13 9.54
C LEU A 147 -4.97 -14.91 8.89
N ASP A 148 -5.87 -15.15 7.92
CA ASP A 148 -6.49 -14.09 7.15
C ASP A 148 -7.41 -13.22 8.00
N ALA A 149 -6.95 -12.03 8.34
CA ALA A 149 -7.69 -11.04 9.12
C ALA A 149 -8.92 -10.49 8.39
N THR A 150 -9.04 -10.72 7.10
CA THR A 150 -10.13 -10.19 6.25
C THR A 150 -11.19 -11.23 5.89
N ALA A 151 -10.95 -12.50 6.19
CA ALA A 151 -11.82 -13.61 5.80
C ALA A 151 -13.17 -13.64 6.53
N VAL A 152 -13.23 -13.07 7.72
CA VAL A 152 -14.43 -13.02 8.58
C VAL A 152 -14.57 -11.63 9.22
N ALA A 153 -15.72 -11.39 9.84
CA ALA A 153 -15.90 -10.16 10.64
C ALA A 153 -14.87 -10.09 11.78
N ALA A 154 -14.40 -8.86 12.08
CA ALA A 154 -13.39 -8.64 13.11
C ALA A 154 -13.84 -9.18 14.47
N ASP A 155 -13.03 -10.04 15.08
CA ASP A 155 -13.17 -10.51 16.46
C ASP A 155 -12.11 -9.83 17.33
N HIS A 156 -12.52 -8.78 18.02
CA HIS A 156 -11.65 -7.98 18.89
C HIS A 156 -11.11 -8.76 20.10
N SER A 157 -11.63 -9.96 20.39
CA SER A 157 -11.13 -10.85 21.44
C SER A 157 -9.98 -11.75 20.97
N ASN A 158 -9.73 -11.82 19.66
CA ASN A 158 -8.63 -12.62 19.10
C ASN A 158 -7.28 -11.93 19.33
N GLY A 159 -6.56 -12.33 20.38
CA GLY A 159 -5.26 -11.74 20.76
C GLY A 159 -4.13 -11.92 19.73
N ARG A 160 -4.28 -12.78 18.71
CA ARG A 160 -3.31 -12.84 17.60
C ARG A 160 -3.52 -11.72 16.58
N LEU A 161 -4.76 -11.28 16.38
CA LEU A 161 -5.11 -10.20 15.45
C LEU A 161 -5.17 -8.83 16.14
N PHE A 162 -5.53 -8.79 17.42
CA PHE A 162 -5.64 -7.59 18.25
C PHE A 162 -4.67 -7.70 19.43
N GLY A 163 -3.38 -7.88 19.15
CA GLY A 163 -2.32 -8.14 20.12
C GLY A 163 -1.58 -6.90 20.63
N ASP A 164 -2.04 -5.68 20.36
CA ASP A 164 -1.46 -4.48 20.95
C ASP A 164 -1.73 -4.48 22.46
N GLU A 165 -0.66 -4.49 23.28
CA GLU A 165 -0.76 -4.51 24.74
C GLU A 165 -1.20 -3.17 25.34
N ASP A 166 -1.07 -2.06 24.59
CA ASP A 166 -1.49 -0.71 24.98
C ASP A 166 -2.31 -0.04 23.86
N PRO A 167 -3.50 -0.58 23.52
CA PRO A 167 -4.26 -0.11 22.38
C PRO A 167 -4.78 1.31 22.61
N VAL A 168 -4.82 2.10 21.54
CA VAL A 168 -5.39 3.46 21.60
C VAL A 168 -6.88 3.42 21.96
N PRO A 169 -7.43 4.47 22.63
CA PRO A 169 -8.82 4.47 23.12
C PRO A 169 -9.89 4.13 22.07
N ALA A 170 -9.66 4.51 20.81
CA ALA A 170 -10.57 4.21 19.71
C ALA A 170 -10.78 2.69 19.49
N VAL A 171 -9.78 1.85 19.74
CA VAL A 171 -9.91 0.38 19.62
C VAL A 171 -10.89 -0.17 20.65
N ALA A 172 -10.80 0.31 21.90
CA ALA A 172 -11.74 -0.08 22.95
C ALA A 172 -13.17 0.41 22.63
N GLU A 173 -13.32 1.63 22.13
CA GLU A 173 -14.61 2.18 21.72
C GLU A 173 -15.26 1.36 20.59
N ILE A 174 -14.49 0.93 19.60
CA ILE A 174 -14.98 0.05 18.52
C ILE A 174 -15.46 -1.28 19.10
N ALA A 175 -14.70 -1.89 20.01
CA ALA A 175 -15.08 -3.14 20.66
C ALA A 175 -16.34 -3.00 21.54
N GLU A 176 -16.61 -1.80 22.08
CA GLU A 176 -17.82 -1.45 22.84
C GLU A 176 -19.03 -1.11 21.94
N GLY A 177 -18.86 -1.05 20.63
CA GLY A 177 -19.94 -0.87 19.66
C GLY A 177 -19.91 0.43 18.85
N GLY A 178 -18.88 1.26 18.96
CA GLY A 178 -18.67 2.39 18.06
C GLY A 178 -17.88 3.56 18.64
N LEU A 179 -17.32 4.36 17.76
CA LEU A 179 -16.52 5.53 18.12
C LEU A 179 -17.36 6.63 18.76
N ARG A 180 -16.83 7.29 19.77
CA ARG A 180 -17.45 8.43 20.47
C ARG A 180 -17.27 9.75 19.73
N SER A 181 -16.24 9.84 18.91
CA SER A 181 -15.96 11.01 18.06
C SER A 181 -15.11 10.64 16.86
N THR A 182 -15.19 11.45 15.82
CA THR A 182 -14.34 11.37 14.61
C THR A 182 -13.67 12.73 14.39
N PRO A 183 -12.45 12.77 13.85
CA PRO A 183 -11.76 14.03 13.58
C PRO A 183 -12.36 14.74 12.37
N ASP A 184 -12.40 16.09 12.43
CA ASP A 184 -12.62 16.91 11.26
C ASP A 184 -11.35 16.94 10.39
N THR A 185 -11.54 16.93 9.06
CA THR A 185 -10.44 17.08 8.10
C THR A 185 -10.64 18.34 7.25
N ARG A 186 -9.54 18.93 6.78
CA ARG A 186 -9.56 20.06 5.83
C ARG A 186 -8.73 19.69 4.61
N LEU A 187 -9.12 20.25 3.46
CA LEU A 187 -8.27 20.19 2.27
C LEU A 187 -6.98 20.98 2.55
N VAL A 188 -5.86 20.46 2.07
CA VAL A 188 -4.59 21.21 2.04
C VAL A 188 -4.79 22.35 1.05
N ASP A 189 -4.42 23.57 1.42
CA ASP A 189 -4.46 24.73 0.51
C ASP A 189 -3.62 24.40 -0.74
N GLU A 190 -4.19 24.61 -1.92
CA GLU A 190 -3.43 24.50 -3.17
C GLU A 190 -2.26 25.50 -3.09
N PRO A 191 -1.02 25.12 -3.42
CA PRO A 191 0.06 26.07 -3.49
C PRO A 191 -0.32 27.15 -4.52
N THR A 192 -0.39 28.39 -4.09
CA THR A 192 -0.64 29.51 -5.00
C THR A 192 0.42 29.47 -6.09
N PRO A 193 0.03 29.41 -7.39
CA PRO A 193 1.00 29.39 -8.47
C PRO A 193 1.93 30.58 -8.28
N ALA A 194 3.25 30.34 -8.28
CA ALA A 194 4.22 31.41 -8.17
C ALA A 194 3.92 32.44 -9.26
N SER A 195 3.58 33.66 -8.85
CA SER A 195 3.31 34.77 -9.75
C SER A 195 4.55 34.92 -10.68
N THR A 196 4.40 34.57 -11.93
CA THR A 196 5.37 34.90 -12.98
C THR A 196 5.49 36.40 -13.06
N ARG A 197 6.58 36.95 -12.51
CA ARG A 197 7.02 38.34 -12.80
C ARG A 197 7.98 38.33 -13.97
#